data_4264754fef8f3ebb193742a528a19641
#
_entry.id   4264754fef8f3ebb193742a528a19641
#
_cell.length_a   1.000
_cell.length_b   1.000
_cell.length_c   1.000
_cell.angle_alpha   90.00
_cell.angle_beta   90.00
_cell.angle_gamma   90.00
#
_symmetry.space_group_name_H-M   'P 1'
#
loop_
_entity.id
_entity.type
_entity.pdbx_description
1 polymer ?
#
loop_
_entity_poly.entity_id
_entity_poly.type
_entity_poly.pdbx_seq_one_letter_code
_entity_poly.pdbx_strand_id
1 'polypeptide(L)'
;AQVVSGQPIQYAITGLGNTSTVPLTSFYWRDALPGQVTLTRLVTGTYNQSLAYKIVYKTNLSGDTYRTLADNLSTTRNYVLDASPTALGLAANEKVTEFMYVFGQVKAGFAQVETPYIHGTVAQGLTNNASFVNVADVGGLYNGQWIMGASRWVTTVYAKPEPLPRTGY
;
A
#
# COMPACT_ATOMS: atom_id res chain seq x y z
N ALA A 1 5.58 13.00 9.47
CA ALA A 1 4.27 13.66 9.37
C ALA A 1 3.45 13.44 10.64
N GLN A 2 2.55 14.37 10.95
CA GLN A 2 1.60 14.24 12.05
C GLN A 2 0.20 13.93 11.53
N VAL A 3 -0.50 13.03 12.20
CA VAL A 3 -1.90 12.70 11.91
C VAL A 3 -2.70 12.72 13.19
N VAL A 4 -4.00 12.99 13.08
CA VAL A 4 -4.92 12.98 14.20
C VAL A 4 -5.55 11.60 14.33
N SER A 5 -5.62 11.08 15.56
CA SER A 5 -6.29 9.83 15.90
C SER A 5 -7.72 9.81 15.34
N GLY A 6 -8.10 8.69 14.70
CA GLY A 6 -9.44 8.53 14.12
C GLY A 6 -9.66 9.22 12.77
N GLN A 7 -8.69 9.96 12.26
CA GLN A 7 -8.82 10.72 11.02
C GLN A 7 -8.22 9.98 9.81
N PRO A 8 -8.57 10.40 8.58
CA PRO A 8 -7.97 9.86 7.36
C PRO A 8 -6.48 10.12 7.28
N ILE A 9 -5.76 9.18 6.68
CA ILE A 9 -4.35 9.29 6.31
C ILE A 9 -4.17 8.90 4.85
N GLN A 10 -3.20 9.51 4.18
CA GLN A 10 -2.85 9.22 2.80
C GLN A 10 -1.34 9.09 2.67
N TYR A 11 -0.91 8.04 1.98
CA TYR A 11 0.47 7.86 1.59
C TYR A 11 0.59 7.97 0.07
N ALA A 12 1.51 8.82 -0.40
CA ALA A 12 1.92 8.87 -1.79
C ALA A 12 3.15 7.98 -1.98
N ILE A 13 3.10 7.04 -2.92
CA ILE A 13 4.21 6.15 -3.20
C ILE A 13 4.96 6.69 -4.42
N THR A 14 6.19 7.14 -4.21
CA THR A 14 7.02 7.76 -5.25
C THR A 14 8.28 6.93 -5.53
N GLY A 15 8.85 7.07 -6.73
CA GLY A 15 10.08 6.37 -7.10
C GLY A 15 9.91 4.87 -7.35
N LEU A 16 8.69 4.43 -7.63
CA LEU A 16 8.37 3.03 -7.85
C LEU A 16 8.80 2.61 -9.25
N GLY A 17 9.59 1.54 -9.35
CA GLY A 17 9.99 1.01 -10.63
C GLY A 17 11.08 -0.04 -10.55
N ASN A 18 11.44 -0.57 -11.72
CA ASN A 18 12.60 -1.44 -11.90
C ASN A 18 13.81 -0.57 -12.25
N THR A 19 14.60 -0.24 -11.24
CA THR A 19 15.81 0.57 -11.38
C THR A 19 17.04 -0.25 -11.78
N SER A 20 16.91 -1.57 -11.91
CA SER A 20 17.97 -2.44 -12.41
C SER A 20 18.15 -2.26 -13.93
N THR A 21 19.25 -2.79 -14.45
CA THR A 21 19.57 -2.74 -15.88
C THR A 21 19.03 -3.93 -16.68
N VAL A 22 18.29 -4.83 -16.00
CA VAL A 22 17.79 -6.08 -16.59
C VAL A 22 16.27 -6.16 -16.45
N PRO A 23 15.58 -6.90 -17.34
CA PRO A 23 14.18 -7.23 -17.11
C PRO A 23 14.04 -8.14 -15.89
N LEU A 24 12.93 -7.99 -15.17
CA LEU A 24 12.61 -8.79 -14.00
C LEU A 24 11.30 -9.55 -14.23
N THR A 25 11.22 -10.77 -13.75
CA THR A 25 9.97 -11.53 -13.67
C THR A 25 9.41 -11.46 -12.27
N SER A 26 8.14 -11.78 -12.09
CA SER A 26 7.45 -11.71 -10.79
C SER A 26 7.65 -10.36 -10.08
N PHE A 27 7.69 -9.28 -10.86
CA PHE A 27 7.89 -7.93 -10.32
C PHE A 27 6.66 -7.52 -9.51
N TYR A 28 6.92 -6.94 -8.33
CA TYR A 28 5.87 -6.48 -7.44
C TYR A 28 6.28 -5.21 -6.71
N TRP A 29 5.31 -4.47 -6.23
CA TRP A 29 5.50 -3.59 -5.09
C TRP A 29 4.51 -3.94 -4.00
N ARG A 30 4.94 -3.83 -2.75
CA ARG A 30 4.22 -4.29 -1.58
C ARG A 30 4.26 -3.23 -0.50
N ASP A 31 3.16 -3.12 0.25
CA ASP A 31 3.06 -2.25 1.40
C ASP A 31 2.62 -3.06 2.62
N ALA A 32 3.42 -3.02 3.68
CA ALA A 32 3.10 -3.60 4.97
C ALA A 32 2.53 -2.51 5.88
N LEU A 33 1.21 -2.49 6.00
CA LEU A 33 0.50 -1.47 6.75
C LEU A 33 0.78 -1.61 8.26
N PRO A 34 1.00 -0.48 8.96
CA PRO A 34 1.09 -0.52 10.42
C PRO A 34 -0.26 -0.88 11.04
N GLY A 35 -0.22 -1.47 12.23
CA GLY A 35 -1.43 -1.89 12.94
C GLY A 35 -2.38 -0.73 13.27
N GLN A 36 -1.89 0.51 13.31
CA GLN A 36 -2.66 1.71 13.59
C GLN A 36 -3.45 2.24 12.40
N VAL A 37 -3.28 1.67 11.21
CA VAL A 37 -3.96 2.15 10.00
C VAL A 37 -4.87 1.07 9.45
N THR A 38 -6.12 1.43 9.21
CA THR A 38 -7.08 0.59 8.48
C THR A 38 -7.14 1.05 7.04
N LEU A 39 -6.82 0.16 6.11
CA LEU A 39 -6.92 0.43 4.67
C LEU A 39 -8.36 0.74 4.28
N THR A 40 -8.57 1.78 3.48
CA THR A 40 -9.90 2.16 2.99
C THR A 40 -9.98 2.24 1.48
N ARG A 41 -8.90 2.67 0.80
CA ARG A 41 -8.94 2.91 -0.64
C ARG A 41 -7.54 2.86 -1.23
N LEU A 42 -7.44 2.38 -2.46
CA LEU A 42 -6.23 2.43 -3.26
C LEU A 42 -6.48 3.23 -4.53
N VAL A 43 -5.56 4.14 -4.83
CA VAL A 43 -5.46 4.80 -6.13
C VAL A 43 -4.23 4.21 -6.80
N THR A 44 -4.42 3.52 -7.92
CA THR A 44 -3.41 2.60 -8.42
C THR A 44 -2.25 3.27 -9.15
N GLY A 45 -2.44 4.49 -9.62
CA GLY A 45 -1.47 5.15 -10.48
C GLY A 45 -1.42 4.54 -11.88
N THR A 46 -0.51 5.05 -12.68
CA THR A 46 -0.20 4.51 -14.01
C THR A 46 1.29 4.27 -14.15
N TYR A 47 1.65 3.45 -15.13
CA TYR A 47 3.03 2.98 -15.33
C TYR A 47 3.40 3.10 -16.81
N ASN A 48 4.70 3.19 -17.10
CA ASN A 48 5.20 3.50 -18.43
C ASN A 48 5.30 2.29 -19.39
N GLN A 49 4.92 1.09 -18.92
CA GLN A 49 4.82 -0.10 -19.79
C GLN A 49 3.39 -0.64 -19.70
N SER A 50 2.85 -1.03 -20.84
CA SER A 50 1.47 -1.54 -20.95
C SER A 50 1.43 -3.01 -20.54
N LEU A 51 0.88 -3.30 -19.36
CA LEU A 51 0.79 -4.62 -18.75
C LEU A 51 -0.58 -4.80 -18.09
N ALA A 52 -0.99 -6.06 -17.93
CA ALA A 52 -2.05 -6.42 -17.02
C ALA A 52 -1.42 -6.82 -15.67
N TYR A 53 -2.08 -6.49 -14.56
CA TYR A 53 -1.60 -6.81 -13.23
C TYR A 53 -2.77 -7.07 -12.29
N LYS A 54 -2.44 -7.56 -11.09
CA LYS A 54 -3.41 -7.80 -10.02
C LYS A 54 -2.92 -7.22 -8.71
N ILE A 55 -3.87 -7.03 -7.79
CA ILE A 55 -3.60 -6.64 -6.40
C ILE A 55 -4.09 -7.75 -5.50
N VAL A 56 -3.24 -8.20 -4.61
CA VAL A 56 -3.54 -9.21 -3.60
C VAL A 56 -3.27 -8.65 -2.20
N TYR A 57 -3.84 -9.26 -1.19
CA TYR A 57 -3.71 -8.79 0.19
C TYR A 57 -3.71 -9.94 1.19
N LYS A 58 -3.15 -9.69 2.36
CA LYS A 58 -3.25 -10.52 3.55
C LYS A 58 -3.95 -9.77 4.66
N THR A 59 -4.53 -10.53 5.58
CA THR A 59 -5.12 -10.00 6.81
C THR A 59 -4.48 -10.64 8.03
N ASN A 60 -4.78 -10.12 9.21
CA ASN A 60 -4.38 -10.73 10.46
C ASN A 60 -4.99 -12.13 10.70
N LEU A 61 -6.00 -12.52 9.93
CA LEU A 61 -6.66 -13.83 10.03
C LEU A 61 -6.37 -14.76 8.84
N SER A 62 -5.72 -14.28 7.78
CA SER A 62 -5.47 -15.09 6.58
C SER A 62 -4.16 -15.86 6.60
N GLY A 63 -3.32 -15.68 7.62
CA GLY A 63 -1.99 -16.28 7.67
C GLY A 63 -1.14 -15.85 6.49
N ASP A 64 -0.51 -16.81 5.81
CA ASP A 64 0.33 -16.55 4.64
C ASP A 64 -0.45 -16.58 3.32
N THR A 65 -1.75 -16.77 3.38
CA THR A 65 -2.59 -16.85 2.18
C THR A 65 -2.93 -15.45 1.69
N TYR A 66 -2.62 -15.20 0.42
CA TYR A 66 -3.06 -14.00 -0.28
C TYR A 66 -4.47 -14.19 -0.83
N ARG A 67 -5.28 -13.14 -0.68
CA ARG A 67 -6.60 -13.01 -1.32
C ARG A 67 -6.51 -11.98 -2.43
N THR A 68 -7.35 -12.10 -3.45
CA THR A 68 -7.38 -11.14 -4.55
C THR A 68 -8.25 -9.95 -4.19
N LEU A 69 -7.68 -8.74 -4.29
CA LEU A 69 -8.41 -7.49 -4.16
C LEU A 69 -9.00 -7.08 -5.51
N ALA A 70 -8.18 -7.09 -6.56
CA ALA A 70 -8.57 -6.77 -7.92
C ALA A 70 -7.67 -7.52 -8.90
N ASP A 71 -8.22 -7.95 -10.03
CA ASP A 71 -7.50 -8.70 -11.05
C ASP A 71 -7.67 -8.04 -12.41
N ASN A 72 -6.79 -8.40 -13.34
CA ASN A 72 -6.81 -7.94 -14.72
C ASN A 72 -6.90 -6.41 -14.85
N LEU A 73 -6.12 -5.72 -14.03
CA LEU A 73 -5.98 -4.27 -14.09
C LEU A 73 -5.00 -3.89 -15.19
N SER A 74 -5.19 -2.73 -15.79
CA SER A 74 -4.26 -2.17 -16.79
C SER A 74 -3.34 -1.14 -16.15
N THR A 75 -2.04 -1.24 -16.41
CA THR A 75 -1.05 -0.24 -15.97
C THR A 75 -1.25 1.14 -16.60
N THR A 76 -2.02 1.24 -17.67
CA THR A 76 -2.30 2.50 -18.35
C THR A 76 -3.52 3.24 -17.79
N ARG A 77 -4.23 2.64 -16.85
CA ARG A 77 -5.41 3.21 -16.24
C ARG A 77 -5.21 3.44 -14.75
N ASN A 78 -5.57 4.62 -14.28
CA ASN A 78 -5.54 4.97 -12.86
C ASN A 78 -6.89 4.64 -12.22
N TYR A 79 -6.92 3.55 -11.43
CA TYR A 79 -8.14 3.10 -10.76
C TYR A 79 -8.25 3.70 -9.38
N VAL A 80 -9.48 3.94 -8.95
CA VAL A 80 -9.83 4.23 -7.56
C VAL A 80 -10.60 3.02 -7.04
N LEU A 81 -9.99 2.26 -6.15
CA LEU A 81 -10.53 0.99 -5.65
C LEU A 81 -10.94 1.12 -4.19
N ASP A 82 -12.19 0.76 -3.89
CA ASP A 82 -12.64 0.63 -2.51
C ASP A 82 -11.99 -0.63 -1.91
N ALA A 83 -11.12 -0.43 -0.93
CA ALA A 83 -10.40 -1.49 -0.22
C ALA A 83 -10.75 -1.49 1.28
N SER A 84 -11.91 -0.93 1.63
CA SER A 84 -12.40 -0.89 3.01
C SER A 84 -12.73 -2.30 3.51
N PRO A 85 -12.74 -2.52 4.82
CA PRO A 85 -13.15 -3.80 5.40
C PRO A 85 -14.51 -4.27 4.92
N THR A 86 -15.47 -3.37 4.76
CA THR A 86 -16.80 -3.70 4.21
C THR A 86 -16.73 -4.16 2.77
N ALA A 87 -15.99 -3.46 1.92
CA ALA A 87 -15.83 -3.82 0.51
C ALA A 87 -15.14 -5.17 0.34
N LEU A 88 -14.20 -5.50 1.21
CA LEU A 88 -13.48 -6.77 1.19
C LEU A 88 -14.20 -7.91 1.92
N GLY A 89 -15.33 -7.63 2.58
CA GLY A 89 -16.09 -8.62 3.32
C GLY A 89 -15.36 -9.16 4.55
N LEU A 90 -14.55 -8.33 5.21
CA LEU A 90 -13.76 -8.74 6.36
C LEU A 90 -14.63 -8.92 7.61
N ALA A 91 -14.19 -9.81 8.51
CA ALA A 91 -14.79 -9.96 9.83
C ALA A 91 -14.55 -8.72 10.70
N ALA A 92 -15.29 -8.58 11.80
CA ALA A 92 -15.21 -7.41 12.69
C ALA A 92 -13.82 -7.19 13.30
N ASN A 93 -13.09 -8.30 13.54
CA ASN A 93 -11.73 -8.27 14.09
C ASN A 93 -10.64 -8.51 13.05
N GLU A 94 -11.00 -8.44 11.78
CA GLU A 94 -10.09 -8.70 10.65
C GLU A 94 -9.68 -7.39 10.00
N LYS A 95 -8.42 -7.32 9.60
CA LYS A 95 -7.79 -6.12 9.08
C LYS A 95 -6.73 -6.48 8.05
N VAL A 96 -6.65 -5.72 6.97
CA VAL A 96 -5.57 -5.85 6.00
C VAL A 96 -4.24 -5.49 6.67
N THR A 97 -3.28 -6.39 6.60
CA THR A 97 -1.92 -6.19 7.14
C THR A 97 -0.92 -5.87 6.05
N GLU A 98 -1.14 -6.36 4.86
CA GLU A 98 -0.29 -6.04 3.71
C GLU A 98 -1.08 -6.20 2.42
N PHE A 99 -0.67 -5.47 1.38
CA PHE A 99 -1.13 -5.69 0.02
C PHE A 99 0.05 -5.62 -0.94
N MET A 100 -0.14 -6.19 -2.13
CA MET A 100 0.92 -6.30 -3.12
C MET A 100 0.34 -6.15 -4.53
N TYR A 101 0.97 -5.29 -5.33
CA TYR A 101 0.71 -5.15 -6.76
C TYR A 101 1.64 -6.09 -7.50
N VAL A 102 1.09 -7.03 -8.26
CA VAL A 102 1.83 -8.11 -8.91
C VAL A 102 1.78 -7.90 -10.42
N PHE A 103 2.90 -7.46 -11.00
CA PHE A 103 2.97 -7.07 -12.42
C PHE A 103 3.46 -8.20 -13.32
N GLY A 104 4.12 -9.22 -12.77
CA GLY A 104 4.75 -10.25 -13.57
C GLY A 104 6.04 -9.75 -14.21
N GLN A 105 6.19 -9.90 -15.53
CA GLN A 105 7.41 -9.51 -16.24
C GLN A 105 7.39 -8.02 -16.59
N VAL A 106 8.46 -7.33 -16.22
CA VAL A 106 8.69 -5.91 -16.57
C VAL A 106 10.07 -5.75 -17.19
N LYS A 107 10.21 -4.76 -18.07
CA LYS A 107 11.51 -4.40 -18.65
C LYS A 107 12.30 -3.51 -17.69
N ALA A 108 13.62 -3.39 -17.94
CA ALA A 108 14.41 -2.34 -17.31
C ALA A 108 13.77 -0.97 -17.60
N GLY A 109 13.77 -0.11 -16.60
CA GLY A 109 13.16 1.22 -16.72
C GLY A 109 11.64 1.25 -16.51
N PHE A 110 10.99 0.12 -16.17
CA PHE A 110 9.60 0.15 -15.72
C PHE A 110 9.47 1.10 -14.55
N ALA A 111 8.55 2.05 -14.64
CA ALA A 111 8.37 3.06 -13.61
C ALA A 111 6.94 3.58 -13.59
N GLN A 112 6.55 4.11 -12.43
CA GLN A 112 5.29 4.85 -12.31
C GLN A 112 5.32 6.12 -13.14
N VAL A 113 4.15 6.51 -13.65
CA VAL A 113 3.90 7.79 -14.31
C VAL A 113 3.03 8.65 -13.40
N GLU A 114 1.79 8.23 -13.14
CA GLU A 114 0.95 8.85 -12.12
C GLU A 114 1.19 8.16 -10.78
N THR A 115 1.24 8.95 -9.72
CA THR A 115 1.55 8.48 -8.37
C THR A 115 0.45 7.59 -7.81
N PRO A 116 0.78 6.37 -7.31
CA PRO A 116 -0.14 5.58 -6.51
C PRO A 116 -0.35 6.19 -5.13
N TYR A 117 -1.57 6.07 -4.61
CA TYR A 117 -1.91 6.53 -3.26
C TYR A 117 -2.54 5.40 -2.45
N ILE A 118 -2.22 5.39 -1.16
CA ILE A 118 -2.82 4.51 -0.17
C ILE A 118 -3.62 5.37 0.77
N HIS A 119 -4.92 5.11 0.90
CA HIS A 119 -5.80 5.81 1.84
C HIS A 119 -6.17 4.86 2.97
N GLY A 120 -6.16 5.39 4.17
CA GLY A 120 -6.56 4.66 5.36
C GLY A 120 -7.17 5.57 6.41
N THR A 121 -7.54 4.96 7.53
CA THR A 121 -8.03 5.64 8.72
C THR A 121 -7.13 5.28 9.89
N VAL A 122 -6.70 6.29 10.63
CA VAL A 122 -5.86 6.12 11.81
C VAL A 122 -6.73 5.64 12.98
N ALA A 123 -6.21 4.70 13.77
CA ALA A 123 -6.91 4.15 14.92
C ALA A 123 -7.33 5.25 15.92
N GLN A 124 -8.44 5.01 16.59
CA GLN A 124 -8.92 5.83 17.71
C GLN A 124 -8.03 5.61 18.95
N GLY A 125 -8.01 6.58 19.84
CA GLY A 125 -7.45 6.43 21.17
C GLY A 125 -5.93 6.28 21.24
N LEU A 126 -5.20 6.71 20.23
CA LEU A 126 -3.73 6.71 20.27
C LEU A 126 -3.22 7.72 21.29
N THR A 127 -2.15 7.35 21.98
CA THR A 127 -1.51 8.25 22.95
C THR A 127 -0.80 9.40 22.24
N ASN A 128 -0.59 10.50 22.96
CA ASN A 128 0.15 11.64 22.44
C ASN A 128 1.56 11.21 22.03
N ASN A 129 1.99 11.61 20.83
CA ASN A 129 3.28 11.26 20.23
C ASN A 129 3.47 9.75 19.96
N ALA A 130 2.43 8.94 19.96
CA ALA A 130 2.53 7.58 19.45
C ALA A 130 3.02 7.64 17.99
N SER A 131 3.98 6.78 17.66
CA SER A 131 4.52 6.72 16.29
C SER A 131 4.26 5.36 15.68
N PHE A 132 4.10 5.33 14.37
CA PHE A 132 3.98 4.10 13.61
C PHE A 132 4.65 4.25 12.25
N VAL A 133 5.01 3.12 11.64
CA VAL A 133 5.82 3.08 10.42
C VAL A 133 5.05 2.32 9.35
N ASN A 134 4.93 2.93 8.17
CA ASN A 134 4.50 2.27 6.96
C ASN A 134 5.72 1.86 6.14
N VAL A 135 5.78 0.61 5.69
CA VAL A 135 6.91 0.07 4.95
C VAL A 135 6.43 -0.41 3.58
N ALA A 136 7.04 0.11 2.53
CA ALA A 136 6.82 -0.35 1.16
C ALA A 136 8.14 -0.78 0.53
N ASP A 137 8.09 -1.82 -0.29
CA ASP A 137 9.24 -2.33 -1.00
C ASP A 137 8.84 -2.83 -2.40
N VAL A 138 9.83 -3.00 -3.26
CA VAL A 138 9.68 -3.58 -4.59
C VAL A 138 10.74 -4.64 -4.83
N GLY A 139 10.45 -5.57 -5.70
CA GLY A 139 11.39 -6.61 -6.09
C GLY A 139 10.93 -7.40 -7.31
N GLY A 140 11.82 -8.25 -7.77
CA GLY A 140 11.57 -9.14 -8.88
C GLY A 140 12.66 -10.20 -9.02
N LEU A 141 12.45 -11.14 -9.91
CA LEU A 141 13.37 -12.25 -10.16
C LEU A 141 14.20 -12.00 -11.42
N TYR A 142 15.49 -12.28 -11.31
CA TYR A 142 16.42 -12.38 -12.42
C TYR A 142 17.21 -13.68 -12.30
N ASN A 143 17.12 -14.54 -13.31
CA ASN A 143 17.75 -15.87 -13.29
C ASN A 143 17.45 -16.66 -12.00
N GLY A 144 16.20 -16.62 -11.54
CA GLY A 144 15.75 -17.34 -10.37
C GLY A 144 16.17 -16.74 -9.02
N GLN A 145 16.80 -15.58 -9.01
CA GLN A 145 17.21 -14.89 -7.79
C GLN A 145 16.44 -13.59 -7.61
N TRP A 146 16.02 -13.30 -6.38
CA TRP A 146 15.35 -12.07 -6.04
C TRP A 146 16.32 -10.90 -6.09
N ILE A 147 15.92 -9.87 -6.86
CA ILE A 147 16.59 -8.57 -6.89
C ILE A 147 15.68 -7.59 -6.15
N MET A 148 16.17 -7.10 -5.02
CA MET A 148 15.54 -6.07 -4.21
C MET A 148 16.20 -4.71 -4.47
N GLY A 149 16.88 -4.54 -5.61
CA GLY A 149 17.58 -3.33 -5.99
C GLY A 149 16.67 -2.21 -6.49
N ALA A 150 15.40 -2.38 -6.32
CA ALA A 150 14.41 -1.36 -6.51
C ALA A 150 14.31 -0.52 -5.23
N SER A 151 13.26 0.23 -5.06
CA SER A 151 13.13 1.14 -3.92
C SER A 151 12.53 0.44 -2.70
N ARG A 152 12.89 0.93 -1.53
CA ARG A 152 12.22 0.62 -0.28
C ARG A 152 11.91 1.91 0.44
N TRP A 153 10.66 2.06 0.88
CA TRP A 153 10.22 3.24 1.62
C TRP A 153 9.87 2.88 3.05
N VAL A 154 10.26 3.75 3.96
CA VAL A 154 9.83 3.68 5.35
C VAL A 154 9.29 5.06 5.72
N THR A 155 8.00 5.14 5.99
CA THR A 155 7.37 6.39 6.42
C THR A 155 7.03 6.30 7.90
N THR A 156 7.62 7.17 8.70
CA THR A 156 7.29 7.31 10.12
C THR A 156 6.25 8.39 10.30
N VAL A 157 5.19 8.07 11.01
CA VAL A 157 4.08 8.97 11.28
C VAL A 157 3.90 9.08 12.79
N TYR A 158 3.68 10.30 13.27
CA TYR A 158 3.41 10.58 14.67
C TYR A 158 1.92 10.88 14.84
N ALA A 159 1.27 10.12 15.70
CA ALA A 159 -0.13 10.33 16.00
C ALA A 159 -0.33 11.50 16.96
N LYS A 160 -1.38 12.28 16.71
CA LYS A 160 -1.83 13.35 17.57
C LYS A 160 -3.24 12.99 18.04
N PRO A 161 -3.53 13.08 19.34
CA PRO A 161 -4.89 12.83 19.82
C PRO A 161 -5.89 13.80 19.20
N GLU A 162 -7.13 13.35 19.04
CA GLU A 162 -8.20 14.22 18.60
C GLU A 162 -8.41 15.34 19.62
N PRO A 163 -8.58 16.61 19.18
CA PRO A 163 -8.83 17.69 20.12
C PRO A 163 -10.11 17.45 20.93
N LEU A 164 -10.09 17.83 22.20
CA LEU A 164 -11.27 17.77 23.04
C LEU A 164 -12.35 18.70 22.48
N PRO A 165 -13.64 18.31 22.59
CA PRO A 165 -14.73 19.21 22.20
C PRO A 165 -14.67 20.51 22.98
N ARG A 166 -14.95 21.62 22.32
CA ARG A 166 -15.09 22.90 23.02
C ARG A 166 -16.32 22.86 23.92
N THR A 167 -16.14 23.20 25.19
CA THR A 167 -17.25 23.51 26.06
C THR A 167 -17.73 24.91 25.72
N GLY A 168 -19.01 25.06 25.39
CA GLY A 168 -19.56 26.32 24.89
C GLY A 168 -19.92 27.29 26.00
N TYR A 169 -18.99 28.00 26.55
CA TYR A 169 -19.28 29.23 27.31
C TYR A 169 -18.34 30.31 27.02
#